data_2fc8ec3b1e3c559214ac198be2b8cbb0
#
_entry.id   2fc8ec3b1e3c559214ac198be2b8cbb0
#
_cell.length_a   1.000
_cell.length_b   1.000
_cell.length_c   1.000
_cell.angle_alpha   90.00
_cell.angle_beta   90.00
_cell.angle_gamma   90.00
#
_symmetry.space_group_name_H-M   'P 1'
#
loop_
_entity.id
_entity.type
_entity.pdbx_description
1 polymer ?
#
loop_
_entity_poly.entity_id
_entity_poly.type
_entity_poly.pdbx_seq_one_letter_code
_entity_poly.pdbx_strand_id
1 'polypeptide(L)'
;QNSLFPNVSVPRGLGSAFVQRDALCGESGARGIDGVVKALSRGGWSSGASVNLVDLKARRMASFEAHVDDHAVREVPTTAGPANQTHVNRYKWMDVAQDSTHAASSLHRQARFDALPAPRGREDVARLLSDEGDEEYPVFREMTLASLVLDSTGRLDAWCCGHAPASGHAPAYSWDILHFF
;
A
#
# COMPACT_ATOMS: atom_id res chain seq x y z
N GLN A 1 3.27 -0.03 -0.10
CA GLN A 1 3.64 1.26 0.52
C GLN A 1 3.33 2.42 -0.40
N ASN A 2 2.81 3.51 0.15
CA ASN A 2 2.68 4.80 -0.53
C ASN A 2 3.49 5.86 0.21
N SER A 3 4.22 6.69 -0.53
CA SER A 3 4.77 7.92 0.02
C SER A 3 3.63 8.92 0.21
N LEU A 4 3.55 9.53 1.38
CA LEU A 4 2.64 10.60 1.69
C LEU A 4 3.43 11.91 1.73
N PHE A 5 2.83 12.98 1.24
CA PHE A 5 3.49 14.25 1.02
C PHE A 5 2.91 15.31 1.97
N PRO A 6 3.33 15.34 3.24
CA PRO A 6 2.95 16.41 4.14
C PRO A 6 3.64 17.73 3.73
N ASN A 7 3.03 18.85 4.08
CA ASN A 7 3.65 20.18 3.87
C ASN A 7 4.91 20.38 4.73
N VAL A 8 5.12 19.53 5.72
CA VAL A 8 6.26 19.60 6.63
C VAL A 8 7.07 18.32 6.53
N SER A 9 8.38 18.44 6.37
CA SER A 9 9.33 17.34 6.48
C SER A 9 10.35 17.63 7.58
N VAL A 10 10.83 16.58 8.25
CA VAL A 10 11.84 16.70 9.31
C VAL A 10 13.18 16.20 8.76
N PRO A 11 14.15 17.12 8.49
CA PRO A 11 15.41 16.74 7.84
C PRO A 11 16.24 15.71 8.60
N ARG A 12 16.03 15.59 9.91
CA ARG A 12 16.77 14.64 10.79
C ARG A 12 15.99 13.37 11.10
N GLY A 13 14.82 13.18 10.51
CA GLY A 13 14.03 11.97 10.70
C GLY A 13 14.59 10.79 9.90
N LEU A 14 14.16 9.59 10.27
CA LEU A 14 14.50 8.36 9.55
C LEU A 14 13.69 8.26 8.25
N GLY A 15 14.34 7.92 7.16
CA GLY A 15 13.66 7.65 5.90
C GLY A 15 12.70 6.47 6.02
N SER A 16 11.52 6.60 5.45
CA SER A 16 10.43 5.60 5.57
C SER A 16 10.87 4.17 5.20
N ALA A 17 11.72 4.02 4.19
CA ALA A 17 12.24 2.71 3.78
C ALA A 17 13.06 2.01 4.87
N PHE A 18 13.84 2.75 5.65
CA PHE A 18 14.63 2.18 6.75
C PHE A 18 13.76 1.74 7.92
N VAL A 19 12.78 2.58 8.32
CA VAL A 19 11.84 2.23 9.39
C VAL A 19 11.05 0.98 9.06
N GLN A 20 10.58 0.87 7.82
CA GLN A 20 9.81 -0.29 7.37
C GLN A 20 10.66 -1.55 7.28
N ARG A 21 11.89 -1.43 6.77
CA ARG A 21 12.82 -2.55 6.70
C ARG A 21 13.14 -3.09 8.10
N ASP A 22 13.44 -2.24 9.07
CA ASP A 22 13.67 -2.63 10.46
C ASP A 22 12.46 -3.39 11.04
N ALA A 23 11.26 -2.84 10.84
CA ALA A 23 10.03 -3.47 11.30
C ALA A 23 9.77 -4.85 10.64
N LEU A 24 10.07 -5.00 9.35
CA LEU A 24 9.82 -6.24 8.59
C LEU A 24 10.90 -7.29 8.77
N CYS A 25 12.18 -6.88 8.87
CA CYS A 25 13.29 -7.83 9.04
C CYS A 25 13.40 -8.39 10.47
N GLY A 26 12.55 -7.91 11.38
CA GLY A 26 12.50 -8.44 12.75
C GLY A 26 13.67 -8.03 13.65
N GLU A 27 14.57 -7.13 13.22
CA GLU A 27 15.62 -6.57 14.08
C GLU A 27 15.03 -5.91 15.33
N SER A 28 13.81 -5.35 15.18
CA SER A 28 13.00 -4.83 16.29
C SER A 28 12.32 -5.90 17.13
N GLY A 29 12.42 -7.19 16.79
CA GLY A 29 11.68 -8.29 17.40
C GLY A 29 10.19 -8.29 17.05
N ALA A 30 9.78 -7.55 16.04
CA ALA A 30 8.40 -7.45 15.59
C ALA A 30 7.90 -8.81 15.06
N ARG A 31 6.73 -9.25 15.53
CA ARG A 31 6.05 -10.47 15.05
C ARG A 31 4.57 -10.19 14.86
N GLY A 32 4.03 -10.66 13.72
CA GLY A 32 2.65 -10.41 13.34
C GLY A 32 2.33 -8.92 13.16
N ILE A 33 1.10 -8.60 12.84
CA ILE A 33 0.68 -7.20 12.60
C ILE A 33 0.92 -6.32 13.82
N ASP A 34 0.59 -6.78 15.02
CA ASP A 34 0.68 -5.95 16.24
C ASP A 34 2.13 -5.59 16.56
N GLY A 35 3.06 -6.53 16.38
CA GLY A 35 4.49 -6.28 16.55
C GLY A 35 5.03 -5.30 15.52
N VAL A 36 4.64 -5.45 14.26
CA VAL A 36 5.04 -4.54 13.17
C VAL A 36 4.46 -3.15 13.40
N VAL A 37 3.18 -3.03 13.74
CA VAL A 37 2.55 -1.75 14.09
C VAL A 37 3.29 -1.08 15.24
N LYS A 38 3.60 -1.80 16.32
CA LYS A 38 4.38 -1.27 17.44
C LYS A 38 5.77 -0.76 17.01
N ALA A 39 6.43 -1.46 16.10
CA ALA A 39 7.73 -1.03 15.58
C ALA A 39 7.61 0.24 14.74
N LEU A 40 6.61 0.30 13.85
CA LEU A 40 6.34 1.47 13.00
C LEU A 40 5.89 2.70 13.81
N SER A 41 5.22 2.49 14.96
CA SER A 41 4.71 3.56 15.82
C SER A 41 5.77 4.24 16.68
N ARG A 42 7.05 3.87 16.56
CA ARG A 42 8.13 4.49 17.34
C ARG A 42 8.37 5.96 17.01
N GLY A 43 7.79 6.45 15.92
CA GLY A 43 7.96 7.82 15.45
C GLY A 43 9.31 8.09 14.80
N GLY A 44 9.65 9.36 14.67
CA GLY A 44 10.91 9.77 14.06
C GLY A 44 10.95 9.68 12.54
N TRP A 45 9.83 9.64 11.86
CA TRP A 45 9.75 9.61 10.41
C TRP A 45 10.20 10.96 9.80
N SER A 46 11.01 10.92 8.75
CA SER A 46 11.41 12.14 8.05
C SER A 46 10.28 12.75 7.21
N SER A 47 9.32 11.94 6.82
CA SER A 47 8.17 12.34 5.99
C SER A 47 7.00 11.39 6.24
N GLY A 48 5.91 11.59 5.51
CA GLY A 48 4.75 10.71 5.61
C GLY A 48 4.93 9.38 4.89
N ALA A 49 4.26 8.36 5.40
CA ALA A 49 4.17 7.05 4.75
C ALA A 49 2.83 6.38 5.03
N SER A 50 2.38 5.57 4.08
CA SER A 50 1.30 4.61 4.28
C SER A 50 1.82 3.19 4.01
N VAL A 51 1.52 2.27 4.91
CA VAL A 51 1.94 0.86 4.83
C VAL A 51 0.72 -0.03 4.99
N ASN A 52 0.43 -0.86 3.99
CA ASN A 52 -0.57 -1.91 4.11
C ASN A 52 0.12 -3.18 4.61
N LEU A 53 -0.37 -3.73 5.69
CA LEU A 53 0.14 -4.92 6.35
C LEU A 53 -0.80 -6.09 6.13
N VAL A 54 -0.25 -7.23 5.78
CA VAL A 54 -0.99 -8.48 5.63
C VAL A 54 -0.28 -9.58 6.42
N ASP A 55 -0.99 -10.20 7.34
CA ASP A 55 -0.58 -11.41 8.04
C ASP A 55 -1.37 -12.58 7.46
N LEU A 56 -0.74 -13.33 6.57
CA LEU A 56 -1.37 -14.47 5.89
C LEU A 56 -1.71 -15.60 6.86
N LYS A 57 -0.88 -15.81 7.88
CA LYS A 57 -1.07 -16.87 8.87
C LYS A 57 -2.23 -16.55 9.81
N ALA A 58 -2.28 -15.34 10.33
CA ALA A 58 -3.35 -14.87 11.19
C ALA A 58 -4.60 -14.43 10.41
N ARG A 59 -4.52 -14.32 9.07
CA ARG A 59 -5.57 -13.81 8.18
C ARG A 59 -6.06 -12.44 8.62
N ARG A 60 -5.13 -11.57 8.97
CA ARG A 60 -5.40 -10.18 9.37
C ARG A 60 -4.81 -9.22 8.36
N MET A 61 -5.46 -8.08 8.22
CA MET A 61 -4.98 -6.96 7.41
C MET A 61 -5.10 -5.68 8.21
N ALA A 62 -4.12 -4.80 8.07
CA ALA A 62 -4.16 -3.46 8.63
C ALA A 62 -3.52 -2.46 7.70
N SER A 63 -3.92 -1.22 7.83
CA SER A 63 -3.29 -0.11 7.14
C SER A 63 -2.79 0.90 8.17
N PHE A 64 -1.59 1.39 7.96
CA PHE A 64 -0.86 2.27 8.84
C PHE A 64 -0.51 3.55 8.09
N GLU A 65 -0.83 4.70 8.65
CA GLU A 65 -0.35 6.01 8.20
C GLU A 65 0.59 6.60 9.25
N ALA A 66 1.68 7.19 8.82
CA ALA A 66 2.64 7.86 9.68
C ALA A 66 2.89 9.30 9.22
N HIS A 67 3.07 10.19 10.18
CA HIS A 67 3.52 11.55 10.00
C HIS A 67 4.42 11.97 11.17
N VAL A 68 5.72 12.08 10.94
CA VAL A 68 6.74 12.46 11.93
C VAL A 68 6.67 11.58 13.18
N ASP A 69 5.97 12.01 14.23
CA ASP A 69 5.83 11.30 15.51
C ASP A 69 4.40 10.84 15.77
N ASP A 70 3.51 11.02 14.81
CA ASP A 70 2.11 10.63 14.91
C ASP A 70 1.74 9.54 13.89
N HIS A 71 0.71 8.77 14.18
CA HIS A 71 0.27 7.71 13.29
C HIS A 71 -1.21 7.36 13.47
N ALA A 72 -1.77 6.75 12.45
CA ALA A 72 -3.09 6.14 12.49
C ALA A 72 -3.03 4.69 12.02
N VAL A 73 -3.80 3.82 12.66
CA VAL A 73 -3.95 2.40 12.30
C VAL A 73 -5.41 2.09 12.02
N ARG A 74 -5.67 1.36 10.94
CA ARG A 74 -6.99 0.84 10.62
C ARG A 74 -6.91 -0.64 10.32
N GLU A 75 -7.55 -1.46 11.14
CA GLU A 75 -7.76 -2.85 10.78
C GLU A 75 -8.82 -2.97 9.69
N VAL A 76 -8.54 -3.85 8.73
CA VAL A 76 -9.48 -4.19 7.68
C VAL A 76 -10.24 -5.43 8.13
N PRO A 77 -11.58 -5.37 8.33
CA PRO A 77 -12.35 -6.53 8.75
C PRO A 77 -12.24 -7.64 7.70
N THR A 78 -11.73 -8.79 8.09
CA THR A 78 -11.60 -9.96 7.22
C THR A 78 -12.73 -10.98 7.39
N THR A 79 -13.58 -10.79 8.40
CA THR A 79 -14.62 -11.75 8.82
C THR A 79 -16.05 -11.37 8.42
N ALA A 80 -16.30 -10.10 8.06
CA ALA A 80 -17.65 -9.57 7.82
C ALA A 80 -18.05 -9.48 6.34
N GLY A 81 -17.42 -10.23 5.45
CA GLY A 81 -17.63 -10.18 4.00
C GLY A 81 -16.47 -9.50 3.26
N PRO A 82 -16.61 -9.19 1.98
CA PRO A 82 -15.53 -8.60 1.20
C PRO A 82 -15.22 -7.20 1.72
N ALA A 83 -14.19 -7.10 2.55
CA ALA A 83 -13.65 -5.82 2.97
C ALA A 83 -12.64 -5.36 1.92
N ASN A 84 -12.86 -4.18 1.38
CA ASN A 84 -11.95 -3.53 0.45
C ASN A 84 -11.34 -2.30 1.11
N GLN A 85 -10.04 -2.15 0.97
CA GLN A 85 -9.34 -0.95 1.37
C GLN A 85 -8.38 -0.52 0.30
N THR A 86 -8.57 0.68 -0.18
CA THR A 86 -7.70 1.35 -1.14
C THR A 86 -6.97 2.49 -0.45
N HIS A 87 -5.72 2.70 -0.80
CA HIS A 87 -4.91 3.79 -0.31
C HIS A 87 -4.02 4.33 -1.43
N VAL A 88 -4.11 5.60 -1.66
CA VAL A 88 -3.28 6.35 -2.61
C VAL A 88 -2.24 7.21 -1.88
N ASN A 89 -1.53 8.08 -2.57
CA ASN A 89 -0.50 8.92 -1.98
C ASN A 89 -1.08 10.14 -1.22
N ARG A 90 -2.06 9.90 -0.35
CA ARG A 90 -2.74 10.93 0.43
C ARG A 90 -3.12 10.38 1.80
N TYR A 91 -3.00 11.20 2.87
CA TYR A 91 -3.56 10.86 4.18
C TYR A 91 -5.07 10.67 4.08
N LYS A 92 -5.55 9.58 4.63
CA LYS A 92 -6.98 9.21 4.62
C LYS A 92 -7.59 9.29 6.02
N TRP A 93 -6.79 9.03 7.03
CA TRP A 93 -7.25 8.91 8.43
C TRP A 93 -6.60 9.90 9.38
N MET A 94 -5.58 10.60 8.94
CA MET A 94 -4.92 11.64 9.71
C MET A 94 -5.25 13.01 9.13
N ASP A 95 -5.55 13.97 10.01
CA ASP A 95 -5.74 15.38 9.62
C ASP A 95 -4.39 16.06 9.49
N VAL A 96 -3.71 15.83 8.39
CA VAL A 96 -2.39 16.39 8.07
C VAL A 96 -2.49 17.24 6.83
N ALA A 97 -1.99 18.48 6.93
CA ALA A 97 -1.86 19.36 5.77
C ALA A 97 -0.94 18.73 4.72
N GLN A 98 -1.44 18.57 3.51
CA GLN A 98 -0.76 17.86 2.43
C GLN A 98 -0.32 18.80 1.32
N ASP A 99 0.78 18.46 0.67
CA ASP A 99 1.27 19.17 -0.51
C ASP A 99 0.23 19.10 -1.65
N SER A 100 -0.21 20.27 -2.09
CA SER A 100 -1.20 20.42 -3.17
C SER A 100 -0.68 19.94 -4.53
N THR A 101 0.64 19.95 -4.74
CA THR A 101 1.26 19.55 -6.02
C THR A 101 0.96 18.10 -6.40
N HIS A 102 0.83 17.23 -5.38
CA HIS A 102 0.56 15.81 -5.58
C HIS A 102 -0.91 15.41 -5.30
N ALA A 103 -1.73 16.39 -4.85
CA ALA A 103 -3.09 16.12 -4.40
C ALA A 103 -4.01 15.69 -5.54
N ALA A 104 -3.95 16.35 -6.71
CA ALA A 104 -4.85 16.10 -7.83
C ALA A 104 -4.79 14.61 -8.28
N SER A 105 -3.61 14.12 -8.60
CA SER A 105 -3.42 12.72 -9.01
C SER A 105 -3.94 11.71 -7.98
N SER A 106 -3.77 12.02 -6.69
CA SER A 106 -4.26 11.14 -5.61
C SER A 106 -5.78 11.19 -5.48
N LEU A 107 -6.38 12.37 -5.64
CA LEU A 107 -7.84 12.53 -5.59
C LEU A 107 -8.52 11.79 -6.75
N HIS A 108 -8.03 11.94 -7.96
CA HIS A 108 -8.55 11.25 -9.16
C HIS A 108 -8.48 9.72 -8.97
N ARG A 109 -7.33 9.18 -8.61
CA ARG A 109 -7.16 7.74 -8.40
C ARG A 109 -8.03 7.21 -7.24
N GLN A 110 -8.17 7.96 -6.15
CA GLN A 110 -9.06 7.55 -5.06
C GLN A 110 -10.53 7.55 -5.51
N ALA A 111 -10.98 8.62 -6.18
CA ALA A 111 -12.34 8.68 -6.72
C ALA A 111 -12.61 7.53 -7.72
N ARG A 112 -11.61 7.17 -8.53
CA ARG A 112 -11.70 6.04 -9.44
C ARG A 112 -11.87 4.72 -8.70
N PHE A 113 -11.06 4.45 -7.66
CA PHE A 113 -11.20 3.26 -6.82
C PHE A 113 -12.56 3.20 -6.11
N ASP A 114 -13.07 4.34 -5.64
CA ASP A 114 -14.35 4.41 -4.93
C ASP A 114 -15.55 4.16 -5.88
N ALA A 115 -15.40 4.48 -7.18
CA ALA A 115 -16.41 4.25 -8.21
C ALA A 115 -16.42 2.82 -8.78
N LEU A 116 -15.29 2.10 -8.68
CA LEU A 116 -15.18 0.75 -9.20
C LEU A 116 -15.75 -0.28 -8.22
N PRO A 117 -16.27 -1.42 -8.71
CA PRO A 117 -16.73 -2.49 -7.84
C PRO A 117 -15.62 -3.00 -6.92
N ALA A 118 -15.96 -3.31 -5.68
CA ALA A 118 -15.03 -3.93 -4.74
C ALA A 118 -14.50 -5.27 -5.31
N PRO A 119 -13.17 -5.49 -5.31
CA PRO A 119 -12.59 -6.71 -5.84
C PRO A 119 -13.01 -7.92 -5.01
N ARG A 120 -13.35 -9.02 -5.67
CA ARG A 120 -13.75 -10.28 -5.05
C ARG A 120 -12.66 -11.35 -5.14
N GLY A 121 -11.62 -11.09 -5.92
CA GLY A 121 -10.54 -12.04 -6.14
C GLY A 121 -9.37 -11.40 -6.86
N ARG A 122 -8.38 -12.24 -7.15
CA ARG A 122 -7.11 -11.86 -7.77
C ARG A 122 -7.30 -11.12 -9.11
N GLU A 123 -8.18 -11.62 -9.97
CA GLU A 123 -8.43 -11.02 -11.29
C GLU A 123 -9.08 -9.65 -11.19
N ASP A 124 -9.96 -9.44 -10.19
CA ASP A 124 -10.55 -8.12 -9.93
C ASP A 124 -9.49 -7.13 -9.47
N VAL A 125 -8.56 -7.56 -8.60
CA VAL A 125 -7.42 -6.73 -8.18
C VAL A 125 -6.53 -6.41 -9.38
N ALA A 126 -6.25 -7.38 -10.25
CA ALA A 126 -5.48 -7.16 -11.47
C ALA A 126 -6.17 -6.13 -12.39
N ARG A 127 -7.50 -6.21 -12.55
CA ARG A 127 -8.28 -5.21 -13.31
C ARG A 127 -8.22 -3.81 -12.69
N LEU A 128 -8.36 -3.71 -11.37
CA LEU A 128 -8.23 -2.42 -10.66
C LEU A 128 -6.86 -1.78 -10.87
N LEU A 129 -5.79 -2.57 -10.78
CA LEU A 129 -4.42 -2.08 -11.00
C LEU A 129 -4.12 -1.75 -12.47
N SER A 130 -4.95 -2.23 -13.39
CA SER A 130 -4.84 -1.98 -14.84
C SER A 130 -5.83 -0.92 -15.33
N ASP A 131 -6.52 -0.23 -14.43
CA ASP A 131 -7.55 0.73 -14.81
C ASP A 131 -6.95 2.01 -15.40
N GLU A 132 -7.37 2.33 -16.61
CA GLU A 132 -7.00 3.52 -17.38
C GLU A 132 -8.19 4.47 -17.59
N GLY A 133 -9.28 4.28 -16.84
CA GLY A 133 -10.54 4.98 -17.06
C GLY A 133 -10.61 6.43 -16.58
N ASP A 134 -9.53 6.99 -16.06
CA ASP A 134 -9.37 8.43 -15.82
C ASP A 134 -8.40 9.00 -16.84
N GLU A 135 -8.83 10.00 -17.62
CA GLU A 135 -8.04 10.54 -18.74
C GLU A 135 -6.80 11.33 -18.25
N GLU A 136 -6.86 11.91 -17.07
CA GLU A 136 -5.78 12.77 -16.56
C GLU A 136 -4.84 12.01 -15.61
N TYR A 137 -5.42 11.23 -14.69
CA TYR A 137 -4.66 10.50 -13.69
C TYR A 137 -5.13 9.05 -13.52
N PRO A 138 -4.97 8.19 -14.54
CA PRO A 138 -5.37 6.79 -14.45
C PRO A 138 -4.61 6.05 -13.34
N VAL A 139 -5.16 4.92 -12.89
CA VAL A 139 -4.50 4.05 -11.92
C VAL A 139 -3.25 3.41 -12.55
N PHE A 140 -3.40 2.85 -13.75
CA PHE A 140 -2.28 2.36 -14.56
C PHE A 140 -1.83 3.43 -15.56
N ARG A 141 -0.52 3.62 -15.69
CA ARG A 141 0.10 4.61 -16.57
C ARG A 141 1.37 4.06 -17.20
N GLU A 142 1.80 4.61 -18.32
CA GLU A 142 3.08 4.27 -18.95
C GLU A 142 4.28 4.31 -17.98
N MET A 143 4.25 5.24 -17.02
CA MET A 143 5.28 5.37 -16.00
C MET A 143 5.09 4.45 -14.78
N THR A 144 4.11 3.52 -14.81
CA THR A 144 3.96 2.51 -13.77
C THR A 144 5.14 1.53 -13.85
N LEU A 145 6.01 1.59 -12.86
CA LEU A 145 7.24 0.78 -12.83
C LEU A 145 6.93 -0.71 -12.62
N ALA A 146 6.01 -0.99 -11.72
CA ALA A 146 5.56 -2.35 -11.44
C ALA A 146 4.18 -2.36 -10.79
N SER A 147 3.42 -3.43 -11.07
CA SER A 147 2.21 -3.80 -10.35
C SER A 147 2.42 -5.16 -9.70
N LEU A 148 2.06 -5.29 -8.43
CA LEU A 148 2.22 -6.53 -7.66
C LEU A 148 0.87 -6.99 -7.16
N VAL A 149 0.61 -8.28 -7.27
CA VAL A 149 -0.59 -8.92 -6.72
C VAL A 149 -0.18 -10.11 -5.85
N LEU A 150 -0.46 -9.99 -4.55
CA LEU A 150 -0.28 -11.07 -3.58
C LEU A 150 -1.65 -11.66 -3.25
N ASP A 151 -1.77 -12.97 -3.30
CA ASP A 151 -2.99 -13.66 -2.89
C ASP A 151 -2.85 -14.39 -1.53
N SER A 152 -3.97 -14.92 -1.04
CA SER A 152 -4.02 -15.61 0.25
C SER A 152 -3.30 -16.96 0.28
N THR A 153 -2.88 -17.48 -0.87
CA THR A 153 -2.06 -18.69 -0.98
C THR A 153 -0.56 -18.39 -0.86
N GLY A 154 -0.19 -17.11 -0.77
CA GLY A 154 1.20 -16.66 -0.73
C GLY A 154 1.82 -16.49 -2.12
N ARG A 155 1.07 -16.64 -3.19
CA ARG A 155 1.55 -16.35 -4.53
C ARG A 155 1.65 -14.85 -4.76
N LEU A 156 2.85 -14.37 -5.04
CA LEU A 156 3.15 -13.00 -5.41
C LEU A 156 3.54 -12.95 -6.88
N ASP A 157 2.76 -12.24 -7.68
CA ASP A 157 3.09 -11.96 -9.07
C ASP A 157 3.40 -10.48 -9.29
N ALA A 158 4.36 -10.22 -10.17
CA ALA A 158 4.78 -8.87 -10.53
C ALA A 158 4.77 -8.67 -12.06
N TRP A 159 4.18 -7.59 -12.50
CA TRP A 159 4.23 -7.08 -13.87
C TRP A 159 5.06 -5.80 -13.88
N CYS A 160 5.98 -5.69 -14.82
CA CYS A 160 6.93 -4.58 -14.94
C CYS A 160 6.95 -4.02 -16.37
N CYS A 161 7.65 -2.92 -16.55
CA CYS A 161 7.98 -2.37 -17.87
C CYS A 161 6.75 -2.01 -18.72
N GLY A 162 5.75 -1.38 -18.12
CA GLY A 162 4.57 -0.91 -18.85
C GLY A 162 3.52 -2.00 -19.13
N HIS A 163 3.68 -3.21 -18.60
CA HIS A 163 2.66 -4.25 -18.72
C HIS A 163 1.68 -4.19 -17.56
N ALA A 164 0.41 -3.93 -17.89
CA ALA A 164 -0.68 -3.97 -16.92
C ALA A 164 -1.03 -5.42 -16.53
N PRO A 165 -1.41 -5.70 -15.27
CA PRO A 165 -1.77 -7.05 -14.82
C PRO A 165 -2.90 -7.71 -15.63
N ALA A 166 -3.87 -6.95 -16.11
CA ALA A 166 -4.99 -7.45 -16.91
C ALA A 166 -4.78 -7.38 -18.43
N SER A 167 -3.58 -7.05 -18.91
CA SER A 167 -3.28 -6.92 -20.33
C SER A 167 -3.15 -8.23 -21.11
N GLY A 168 -3.32 -9.38 -20.43
CA GLY A 168 -3.10 -10.70 -21.00
C GLY A 168 -1.64 -11.16 -21.02
N HIS A 169 -0.69 -10.31 -20.61
CA HIS A 169 0.70 -10.69 -20.48
C HIS A 169 0.89 -11.50 -19.19
N ALA A 170 1.72 -12.54 -19.27
CA ALA A 170 2.16 -13.25 -18.08
C ALA A 170 2.92 -12.30 -17.14
N PRO A 171 2.89 -12.52 -15.82
CA PRO A 171 3.74 -11.77 -14.91
C PRO A 171 5.22 -11.97 -15.26
N ALA A 172 6.01 -10.91 -15.15
CA ALA A 172 7.46 -10.97 -15.36
C ALA A 172 8.13 -11.86 -14.31
N TYR A 173 7.58 -11.87 -13.10
CA TYR A 173 8.05 -12.68 -11.98
C TYR A 173 6.86 -13.24 -11.20
N SER A 174 7.03 -14.48 -10.71
CA SER A 174 6.09 -15.14 -9.81
C SER A 174 6.86 -15.83 -8.70
N TRP A 175 6.43 -15.64 -7.46
CA TRP A 175 7.02 -16.28 -6.27
C TRP A 175 5.94 -16.90 -5.40
N ASP A 176 6.29 -17.97 -4.73
CA ASP A 176 5.56 -18.46 -3.57
C ASP A 176 6.29 -18.01 -2.30
N ILE A 177 5.78 -16.95 -1.67
CA ILE A 177 6.45 -16.33 -0.53
C ILE A 177 6.30 -17.11 0.77
N LEU A 178 5.34 -18.08 0.84
CA LEU A 178 5.18 -18.90 2.05
C LEU A 178 6.34 -19.87 2.27
N HIS A 179 7.11 -20.18 1.22
CA HIS A 179 8.31 -21.02 1.32
C HIS A 179 9.52 -20.28 1.88
N PHE A 180 9.46 -18.97 2.08
CA PHE A 180 10.56 -18.16 2.62
C PHE A 180 10.44 -17.87 4.12
N PHE A 181 9.37 -18.28 4.76
CA PHE A 181 9.06 -18.10 6.18
C PHE A 181 8.61 -19.42 6.80
#